data_0c18b90d96b8a3ed673c977f66353615
#
_entry.id   0c18b90d96b8a3ed673c977f66353615
#
_cell.length_a   1.000
_cell.length_b   1.000
_cell.length_c   1.000
_cell.angle_alpha   90.00
_cell.angle_beta   90.00
_cell.angle_gamma   90.00
#
_symmetry.space_group_name_H-M   'P 1'
#
loop_
_entity.id
_entity.type
_entity.pdbx_description
1 polymer ?
#
loop_
_entity_poly.entity_id
_entity_poly.type
_entity_poly.pdbx_seq_one_letter_code
_entity_poly.pdbx_strand_id
1 'polypeptide(L)' 'AYYQNGHIYINFDRCVNNTKIEVTNINTNSVISHSVNEGETIIILDISSLGCGTNYIEITINDDVFYGILDL' A
#
# COMPACT_ATOMS: atom_id res chain seq x y z
N ALA A 1 -1.01 6.07 -7.51
CA ALA A 1 -1.40 4.71 -7.16
C ALA A 1 -2.74 4.35 -7.78
N TYR A 2 -2.92 3.10 -8.13
CA TYR A 2 -4.20 2.62 -8.63
C TYR A 2 -4.39 1.14 -8.29
N TYR A 3 -5.64 0.68 -8.39
CA TYR A 3 -6.03 -0.69 -8.11
C TYR A 3 -6.52 -1.37 -9.39
N GLN A 4 -6.08 -2.62 -9.60
CA GLN A 4 -6.54 -3.44 -10.72
C GLN A 4 -6.38 -4.91 -10.40
N ASN A 5 -7.46 -5.68 -10.58
CA ASN A 5 -7.45 -7.16 -10.45
C ASN A 5 -6.83 -7.68 -9.15
N GLY A 6 -7.20 -7.10 -8.02
CA GLY A 6 -6.71 -7.52 -6.71
C GLY A 6 -5.31 -7.03 -6.37
N HIS A 7 -4.75 -6.13 -7.15
CA HIS A 7 -3.41 -5.57 -6.91
C HIS A 7 -3.45 -4.06 -6.81
N ILE A 8 -2.65 -3.52 -5.90
CA ILE A 8 -2.39 -2.09 -5.82
C ILE A 8 -1.04 -1.83 -6.47
N TYR A 9 -1.00 -0.85 -7.37
CA TYR A 9 0.18 -0.41 -8.08
C TYR A 9 0.58 0.96 -7.56
N ILE A 10 1.79 1.05 -7.02
CA ILE A 10 2.33 2.30 -6.47
C ILE A 10 3.62 2.61 -7.21
N ASN A 11 3.70 3.81 -7.78
CA ASN A 11 4.87 4.28 -8.50
C ASN A 11 5.41 5.53 -7.83
N PHE A 12 6.66 5.47 -7.39
CA PHE A 12 7.37 6.63 -6.87
C PHE A 12 8.14 7.30 -8.01
N ASP A 13 8.05 8.61 -8.10
CA ASP A 13 8.73 9.38 -9.14
C ASP A 13 10.24 9.51 -8.90
N ARG A 14 10.72 9.02 -7.76
CA ARG A 14 12.14 9.02 -7.37
C ARG A 14 12.41 7.87 -6.40
N CYS A 15 13.67 7.57 -6.18
CA CYS A 15 14.05 6.61 -5.14
C CYS A 15 13.67 7.16 -3.76
N VAL A 16 13.15 6.30 -2.92
CA VAL A 16 12.74 6.63 -1.55
C VAL A 16 13.51 5.75 -0.56
N ASN A 17 13.70 6.27 0.66
CA ASN A 17 14.33 5.56 1.76
C ASN A 17 13.36 5.48 2.95
N ASN A 18 13.56 4.51 3.84
CA ASN A 18 12.73 4.33 5.04
C ASN A 18 11.24 4.39 4.72
N THR A 19 10.85 3.65 3.71
CA THR A 19 9.46 3.68 3.21
C THR A 19 8.79 2.36 3.50
N LYS A 20 7.59 2.45 4.03
CA LYS A 20 6.75 1.30 4.35
C LYS A 20 5.35 1.54 3.85
N ILE A 21 4.74 0.50 3.29
CA ILE A 21 3.37 0.53 2.81
C ILE A 21 2.59 -0.48 3.62
N GLU A 22 1.45 -0.06 4.18
CA GLU A 22 0.52 -0.94 4.87
C GLU A 22 -0.87 -0.78 4.29
N VAL A 23 -1.54 -1.91 4.06
CA VAL A 23 -2.94 -1.92 3.63
C VAL A 23 -3.72 -2.72 4.65
N THR A 24 -4.71 -2.09 5.27
CA THR A 24 -5.52 -2.70 6.31
C THR A 24 -6.97 -2.76 5.86
N ASN A 25 -7.57 -3.95 5.93
CA ASN A 25 -9.02 -4.08 5.76
C ASN A 25 -9.70 -3.70 7.07
N ILE A 26 -10.53 -2.65 7.04
CA ILE A 26 -11.16 -2.11 8.25
C ILE A 26 -12.12 -3.12 8.88
N ASN A 27 -12.78 -3.94 8.05
CA ASN A 27 -13.80 -4.89 8.54
C ASN A 27 -13.18 -6.10 9.24
N THR A 28 -12.03 -6.57 8.79
CA THR A 28 -11.40 -7.80 9.29
C THR A 28 -10.15 -7.54 10.12
N ASN A 29 -9.60 -6.32 10.06
CA ASN A 29 -8.31 -5.94 10.63
C ASN A 29 -7.12 -6.71 10.04
N SER A 30 -7.31 -7.36 8.90
CA SER A 30 -6.21 -8.00 8.20
C SER A 30 -5.30 -6.95 7.57
N VAL A 31 -4.00 -7.17 7.66
CA VAL A 31 -2.99 -6.20 7.21
C VAL A 31 -2.02 -6.87 6.25
N ILE A 32 -1.71 -6.17 5.16
CA ILE A 32 -0.59 -6.51 4.28
C ILE A 32 0.40 -5.37 4.37
N SER A 33 1.66 -5.66 4.62
CA SER A 33 2.69 -4.65 4.70
C SER A 33 3.87 -4.99 3.80
N HIS A 34 4.54 -3.94 3.32
CA HIS A 34 5.70 -4.06 2.45
C HIS A 34 6.71 -2.96 2.82
N SER A 35 7.94 -3.36 3.09
CA SER A 35 9.04 -2.43 3.27
C SER A 35 9.69 -2.20 1.92
N VAL A 36 9.75 -0.95 1.48
CA VAL A 36 10.31 -0.60 0.18
C VAL A 36 11.82 -0.59 0.29
N ASN A 37 12.46 -1.39 -0.57
CA ASN A 37 13.92 -1.47 -0.63
C ASN A 37 14.49 -0.26 -1.38
N GLU A 38 15.72 0.08 -1.04
CA GLU A 38 16.43 1.13 -1.78
C GLU A 38 16.50 0.76 -3.26
N GLY A 39 16.12 1.72 -4.12
CA GLY A 39 16.11 1.52 -5.57
C GLY A 39 14.79 1.02 -6.13
N GLU A 40 13.85 0.54 -5.30
CA GLU A 40 12.51 0.20 -5.76
C GLU A 40 11.72 1.48 -6.03
N THR A 41 11.14 1.60 -7.22
CA THR A 41 10.27 2.73 -7.57
C THR A 41 8.88 2.28 -7.96
N ILE A 42 8.69 1.00 -8.27
CA ILE A 42 7.39 0.43 -8.62
C ILE A 42 7.09 -0.70 -7.64
N ILE A 43 5.98 -0.58 -6.94
CA ILE A 43 5.52 -1.57 -5.98
C ILE A 43 4.18 -2.12 -6.44
N ILE A 44 4.07 -3.44 -6.49
CA ILE A 44 2.83 -4.12 -6.83
C ILE A 44 2.48 -5.02 -5.64
N LEU A 45 1.36 -4.73 -4.98
CA LEU A 45 0.89 -5.50 -3.83
C LEU A 45 -0.35 -6.30 -4.19
N ASP A 46 -0.30 -7.60 -3.95
CA ASP A 46 -1.48 -8.45 -4.04
C ASP A 46 -2.29 -8.32 -2.75
N ILE A 47 -3.47 -7.72 -2.84
CA ILE A 47 -4.36 -7.53 -1.69
C ILE A 47 -5.63 -8.37 -1.79
N SER A 48 -5.66 -9.35 -2.68
CA SER A 48 -6.84 -10.20 -2.88
C SER A 48 -7.26 -10.93 -1.61
N SER A 49 -6.32 -11.24 -0.73
CA SER A 49 -6.59 -11.91 0.55
C SER A 49 -7.32 -11.03 1.56
N LEU A 50 -7.33 -9.71 1.38
CA LEU A 50 -8.00 -8.79 2.29
C LEU A 50 -9.53 -8.79 2.11
N GLY A 51 -10.00 -9.18 0.93
CA GLY A 51 -11.43 -9.27 0.64
C GLY A 51 -12.08 -7.93 0.31
N CYS A 52 -13.41 -7.95 0.34
CA CYS A 52 -14.22 -6.78 0.01
C CYS A 52 -14.29 -5.79 1.17
N GLY A 53 -14.78 -4.60 0.88
CA GLY A 53 -15.05 -3.56 1.86
C GLY A 53 -14.03 -2.45 1.80
N THR A 54 -13.92 -1.71 2.89
CA THR A 54 -13.04 -0.55 2.96
C THR A 54 -11.64 -0.97 3.36
N ASN A 55 -10.67 -0.63 2.53
CA ASN A 55 -9.25 -0.84 2.80
C ASN A 55 -8.58 0.51 3.00
N TYR A 56 -7.73 0.57 4.00
CA TYR A 56 -7.00 1.77 4.38
C TYR A 56 -5.56 1.60 3.99
N ILE A 57 -5.06 2.52 3.17
CA ILE A 57 -3.68 2.49 2.68
C ILE A 57 -2.89 3.54 3.43
N GLU A 58 -1.76 3.14 4.00
CA GLU A 58 -0.85 4.02 4.69
C GLU A 58 0.54 3.87 4.08
N ILE A 59 1.11 4.96 3.64
CA ILE A 59 2.47 5.00 3.11
C ILE A 59 3.28 5.94 3.98
N THR A 60 4.32 5.39 4.62
CA THR A 60 5.23 6.16 5.46
C THR A 60 6.55 6.32 4.73
N ILE A 61 6.94 7.56 4.47
CA ILE A 61 8.22 7.91 3.85
C ILE A 61 9.00 8.74 4.86
N ASN A 62 10.08 8.17 5.41
CA ASN A 62 10.78 8.74 6.57
C ASN A 62 9.79 8.97 7.71
N ASP A 63 9.54 10.23 8.08
CA ASP A 63 8.58 10.58 9.13
C ASP A 63 7.25 11.07 8.59
N ASP A 64 7.08 11.12 7.28
CA ASP A 64 5.86 11.60 6.64
C ASP A 64 4.92 10.42 6.37
N VAL A 65 3.65 10.61 6.69
CA VAL A 65 2.62 9.59 6.52
C VAL A 65 1.55 10.08 5.57
N PHE A 66 1.26 9.26 4.55
CA PHE A 66 0.25 9.53 3.55
C PHE A 66 -0.84 8.46 3.64
N TYR A 67 -2.09 8.86 3.50
CA TYR A 67 -3.24 7.98 3.66
C TYR A 67 -4.11 7.95 2.41
N GLY A 68 -4.73 6.82 2.18
CA GLY A 68 -5.72 6.65 1.14
C GLY A 68 -6.76 5.62 1.55
N ILE A 69 -7.91 5.66 0.89
CA ILE A 69 -8.99 4.72 1.13
C ILE A 69 -9.36 4.08 -0.20
N LEU A 70 -9.53 2.76 -0.17
CA LEU A 70 -9.94 1.97 -1.33
C LEU A 70 -11.15 1.14 -0.94
N ASP A 71 -12.30 1.45 -1.52
CA ASP A 71 -13.54 0.69 -1.32
C ASP A 71 -13.70 -0.35 -2.41
N LEU A 72 -13.80 -1.61 -2.01
CA LEU A 72 -13.93 -2.73 -2.94
C LEU A 72 -15.28 -3.45 -2.84
#